data_2a83b344ac82399d7cad9e37db380b07
#
_entry.id   2a83b344ac82399d7cad9e37db380b07
#
_cell.length_a   1.000
_cell.length_b   1.000
_cell.length_c   1.000
_cell.angle_alpha   90.00
_cell.angle_beta   90.00
_cell.angle_gamma   90.00
#
_symmetry.space_group_name_H-M   'P 1'
#
loop_
_entity.id
_entity.type
_entity.pdbx_description
1 polymer ?
#
loop_
_entity_poly.entity_id
_entity_poly.type
_entity_poly.pdbx_seq_one_letter_code
_entity_poly.pdbx_strand_id
1 'polypeptide(L)'
;MLTRREMIGSLGALPAASLLGPGRLYAEAVSELPRRTLGRTGRQVVPLALGGSASLSHPSEGLDAADIIVRAVQLGINYLDTANAYGPSQVIYGDAFRRLHLTPTDPDYNLPLRQSLYVNSKTSARYAAHPNPPQGWEPGPPRLAINDLKRTLTQLFGDGKGYIPEGAYLDCVQIHNMSRMEDVDQVYEGFAARGSFDRPERIGTIAGLLDYRDGTNYTGLNPEHRVWVRHIGITGHASSPILMRAVRLDEQDILDTVLMALNANDRLYGSNQNNILPLAVARGMGVIAMKIFADGAMYGAPKHSLTSAKDVILSVGKPGAISPKDLIRYPLALPGVTCAVVGIGRIDRHRPEADQLVANLAAAVSDMPSELERRRIEKETAERQGADTNFFQEKRADIVQPTSIQAKKDSERVIVEWNTALAGPEPIRSYEIRVGQRIVMSLPYRPQLTEAPLRAFLPASEVGEEAITVVASTAAPREKA
;
A
#
# COMPACT_ATOMS: atom_id res chain seq x y z
N MET A 1 -9.52 0.75 -29.20
CA MET A 1 -8.40 1.05 -28.28
C MET A 1 -7.65 2.23 -28.84
N LEU A 2 -7.54 3.31 -28.08
CA LEU A 2 -6.79 4.47 -28.50
C LEU A 2 -5.28 4.17 -28.49
N THR A 3 -4.56 4.57 -29.51
CA THR A 3 -3.10 4.47 -29.54
C THR A 3 -2.47 5.43 -28.53
N ARG A 4 -1.19 5.19 -28.14
CA ARG A 4 -0.42 6.06 -27.22
C ARG A 4 -0.44 7.52 -27.67
N ARG A 5 -0.42 7.76 -28.98
CA ARG A 5 -0.41 9.10 -29.59
C ARG A 5 -1.78 9.78 -29.48
N GLU A 6 -2.85 9.01 -29.66
CA GLU A 6 -4.23 9.49 -29.50
C GLU A 6 -4.57 9.76 -28.02
N MET A 7 -4.08 8.92 -27.09
CA MET A 7 -4.29 9.12 -25.67
C MET A 7 -3.45 10.29 -25.11
N ILE A 8 -2.19 10.45 -25.52
CA ILE A 8 -1.37 11.61 -25.18
C ILE A 8 -1.98 12.88 -25.82
N GLY A 9 -2.47 12.78 -27.05
CA GLY A 9 -3.20 13.86 -27.72
C GLY A 9 -4.48 14.25 -26.99
N SER A 10 -5.28 13.27 -26.54
CA SER A 10 -6.53 13.53 -25.81
C SER A 10 -6.30 14.04 -24.38
N LEU A 11 -5.24 13.58 -23.69
CA LEU A 11 -4.88 14.06 -22.35
C LEU A 11 -4.14 15.41 -22.36
N GLY A 12 -3.44 15.73 -23.44
CA GLY A 12 -2.71 17.01 -23.60
C GLY A 12 -3.52 18.12 -24.28
N ALA A 13 -4.47 17.76 -25.11
CA ALA A 13 -5.36 18.67 -25.85
C ALA A 13 -6.76 18.69 -25.20
N LEU A 14 -6.86 19.16 -23.95
CA LEU A 14 -8.12 19.75 -23.52
C LEU A 14 -8.28 21.07 -24.31
N PRO A 15 -9.31 21.21 -25.17
CA PRO A 15 -9.50 22.45 -25.90
C PRO A 15 -9.64 23.61 -24.93
N ALA A 16 -9.11 24.77 -25.32
CA ALA A 16 -9.37 26.02 -24.63
C ALA A 16 -10.88 26.13 -24.40
N ALA A 17 -11.30 26.05 -23.15
CA ALA A 17 -12.69 26.01 -22.75
C ALA A 17 -13.37 27.32 -23.11
N SER A 18 -14.08 27.32 -24.20
CA SER A 18 -15.12 28.29 -24.47
C SER A 18 -16.40 27.51 -24.75
N LEU A 19 -17.36 27.61 -23.83
CA LEU A 19 -18.79 27.26 -23.94
C LEU A 19 -19.36 26.07 -23.14
N LEU A 20 -18.57 25.23 -22.44
CA LEU A 20 -19.12 24.29 -21.47
C LEU A 20 -18.45 24.55 -20.12
N GLY A 21 -19.24 24.73 -19.06
CA GLY A 21 -18.70 25.01 -17.73
C GLY A 21 -17.68 23.95 -17.30
N PRO A 22 -16.65 24.32 -16.51
CA PRO A 22 -15.51 23.46 -16.15
C PRO A 22 -15.91 22.08 -15.58
N GLY A 23 -17.09 21.95 -15.00
CA GLY A 23 -17.59 20.69 -14.44
C GLY A 23 -17.99 19.63 -15.47
N ARG A 24 -18.43 20.00 -16.68
CA ARG A 24 -18.86 19.00 -17.70
C ARG A 24 -17.69 18.37 -18.44
N LEU A 25 -16.71 19.18 -18.85
CA LEU A 25 -15.49 18.68 -19.49
C LEU A 25 -14.68 17.78 -18.53
N TYR A 26 -14.67 18.11 -17.25
CA TYR A 26 -14.06 17.31 -16.20
C TYR A 26 -14.77 15.96 -16.05
N ALA A 27 -16.10 15.92 -16.04
CA ALA A 27 -16.89 14.70 -15.89
C ALA A 27 -16.71 13.73 -17.07
N GLU A 28 -16.63 14.22 -18.31
CA GLU A 28 -16.42 13.39 -19.51
C GLU A 28 -15.00 12.77 -19.56
N ALA A 29 -13.95 13.54 -19.33
CA ALA A 29 -12.57 13.04 -19.32
C ALA A 29 -12.31 12.02 -18.19
N VAL A 30 -12.92 12.21 -17.03
CA VAL A 30 -12.78 11.32 -15.85
C VAL A 30 -13.57 10.03 -16.01
N SER A 31 -14.65 10.00 -16.84
CA SER A 31 -15.47 8.81 -17.04
C SER A 31 -14.79 7.74 -17.91
N GLU A 32 -13.79 8.09 -18.71
CA GLU A 32 -13.14 7.19 -19.68
C GLU A 32 -11.95 6.39 -19.11
N LEU A 33 -11.38 6.81 -17.96
CA LEU A 33 -10.24 6.11 -17.38
C LEU A 33 -10.64 4.77 -16.77
N PRO A 34 -9.89 3.68 -17.05
CA PRO A 34 -10.15 2.40 -16.40
C PRO A 34 -9.97 2.52 -14.89
N ARG A 35 -10.84 1.85 -14.15
CA ARG A 35 -10.81 1.85 -12.69
C ARG A 35 -10.73 0.43 -12.15
N ARG A 36 -10.17 0.28 -10.94
CA ARG A 36 -10.07 -0.97 -10.21
C ARG A 36 -10.68 -0.80 -8.83
N THR A 37 -11.34 -1.83 -8.34
CA THR A 37 -11.89 -1.83 -6.98
C THR A 37 -10.77 -1.95 -5.96
N LEU A 38 -10.72 -1.04 -5.01
CA LEU A 38 -9.75 -1.04 -3.92
C LEU A 38 -10.20 -2.00 -2.80
N GLY A 39 -10.11 -3.29 -3.08
CA GLY A 39 -10.49 -4.35 -2.17
C GLY A 39 -11.88 -4.15 -1.56
N ARG A 40 -12.04 -4.52 -0.28
CA ARG A 40 -13.30 -4.42 0.46
C ARG A 40 -13.81 -3.00 0.70
N THR A 41 -12.98 -1.97 0.45
CA THR A 41 -13.47 -0.58 0.52
C THR A 41 -14.55 -0.28 -0.50
N GLY A 42 -14.65 -1.08 -1.56
CA GLY A 42 -15.58 -0.88 -2.69
C GLY A 42 -15.28 0.34 -3.56
N ARG A 43 -14.28 1.15 -3.19
CA ARG A 43 -13.91 2.39 -3.92
C ARG A 43 -13.28 2.05 -5.26
N GLN A 44 -13.70 2.79 -6.28
CA GLN A 44 -13.17 2.68 -7.64
C GLN A 44 -12.04 3.69 -7.81
N VAL A 45 -10.81 3.20 -8.03
CA VAL A 45 -9.63 4.06 -8.20
C VAL A 45 -8.93 3.79 -9.53
N VAL A 46 -8.33 4.84 -10.07
CA VAL A 46 -7.49 4.75 -11.27
C VAL A 46 -6.21 3.99 -10.92
N PRO A 47 -5.65 3.16 -11.83
CA PRO A 47 -4.44 2.39 -11.55
C PRO A 47 -3.19 3.20 -11.19
N LEU A 48 -3.14 4.51 -11.53
CA LEU A 48 -2.11 5.42 -11.04
C LEU A 48 -2.64 6.23 -9.86
N ALA A 49 -1.88 6.29 -8.78
CA ALA A 49 -2.13 7.11 -7.60
C ALA A 49 -1.02 8.16 -7.43
N LEU A 50 -1.37 9.36 -6.96
CA LEU A 50 -0.40 10.42 -6.68
C LEU A 50 0.23 10.20 -5.29
N GLY A 51 1.55 10.02 -5.25
CA GLY A 51 2.33 9.94 -4.00
C GLY A 51 2.69 11.29 -3.44
N GLY A 52 2.56 11.46 -2.14
CA GLY A 52 2.92 12.67 -1.39
C GLY A 52 4.42 12.87 -1.15
N SER A 53 5.25 11.98 -1.70
CA SER A 53 6.70 12.09 -1.69
C SER A 53 7.22 12.90 -2.91
N ALA A 54 8.50 12.83 -3.21
CA ALA A 54 9.17 13.57 -4.27
C ALA A 54 8.97 15.11 -4.10
N SER A 55 8.53 15.84 -5.11
CA SER A 55 8.39 17.30 -5.02
C SER A 55 7.33 17.78 -4.02
N LEU A 56 6.43 16.92 -3.56
CA LEU A 56 5.47 17.28 -2.51
C LEU A 56 6.10 17.24 -1.10
N SER A 57 7.11 16.39 -0.89
CA SER A 57 7.86 16.35 0.39
C SER A 57 9.13 17.19 0.36
N HIS A 58 9.72 17.37 -0.82
CA HIS A 58 10.97 18.12 -1.04
C HIS A 58 10.81 19.03 -2.28
N PRO A 59 10.00 20.10 -2.18
CA PRO A 59 9.79 21.00 -3.31
C PRO A 59 11.07 21.77 -3.63
N SER A 60 11.38 21.90 -4.93
CA SER A 60 12.44 22.79 -5.40
C SER A 60 12.04 24.25 -5.20
N GLU A 61 13.00 25.14 -5.07
CA GLU A 61 12.77 26.57 -5.02
C GLU A 61 12.01 27.03 -6.28
N GLY A 62 10.99 27.84 -6.11
CA GLY A 62 10.15 28.35 -7.20
C GLY A 62 9.16 27.37 -7.80
N LEU A 63 9.11 26.11 -7.35
CA LEU A 63 8.13 25.14 -7.80
C LEU A 63 6.79 25.34 -7.08
N ASP A 64 5.71 25.57 -7.81
CA ASP A 64 4.35 25.44 -7.29
C ASP A 64 3.98 23.95 -7.17
N ALA A 65 4.34 23.33 -6.05
CA ALA A 65 4.10 21.92 -5.84
C ALA A 65 2.60 21.58 -5.71
N ALA A 66 1.74 22.54 -5.29
CA ALA A 66 0.29 22.33 -5.24
C ALA A 66 -0.31 22.15 -6.65
N ASP A 67 0.30 22.75 -7.69
CA ASP A 67 -0.14 22.57 -9.07
C ASP A 67 0.02 21.11 -9.55
N ILE A 68 0.94 20.34 -8.99
CA ILE A 68 1.06 18.90 -9.27
C ILE A 68 -0.22 18.16 -8.85
N ILE A 69 -0.77 18.48 -7.67
CA ILE A 69 -2.00 17.86 -7.15
C ILE A 69 -3.20 18.29 -7.98
N VAL A 70 -3.31 19.60 -8.25
CA VAL A 70 -4.37 20.15 -9.12
C VAL A 70 -4.34 19.47 -10.49
N ARG A 71 -3.15 19.33 -11.10
CA ARG A 71 -2.98 18.66 -12.39
C ARG A 71 -3.34 17.18 -12.32
N ALA A 72 -2.95 16.46 -11.27
CA ALA A 72 -3.30 15.06 -11.09
C ALA A 72 -4.82 14.85 -11.04
N VAL A 73 -5.51 15.66 -10.25
CA VAL A 73 -6.98 15.63 -10.15
C VAL A 73 -7.63 15.97 -11.49
N GLN A 74 -7.14 17.00 -12.21
CA GLN A 74 -7.61 17.35 -13.56
C GLN A 74 -7.39 16.25 -14.61
N LEU A 75 -6.41 15.39 -14.44
CA LEU A 75 -6.15 14.21 -15.28
C LEU A 75 -7.00 12.99 -14.85
N GLY A 76 -7.83 13.12 -13.83
CA GLY A 76 -8.71 12.04 -13.33
C GLY A 76 -8.07 11.09 -12.34
N ILE A 77 -6.84 11.34 -11.88
CA ILE A 77 -6.22 10.58 -10.79
C ILE A 77 -6.99 10.88 -9.52
N ASN A 78 -7.52 9.83 -8.90
CA ASN A 78 -8.44 9.98 -7.79
C ASN A 78 -7.98 9.31 -6.47
N TYR A 79 -6.82 8.66 -6.44
CA TYR A 79 -6.17 8.23 -5.21
C TYR A 79 -5.01 9.18 -4.90
N LEU A 80 -5.11 9.88 -3.77
CA LEU A 80 -4.16 10.88 -3.31
C LEU A 80 -3.53 10.41 -2.00
N ASP A 81 -2.20 10.28 -2.00
CA ASP A 81 -1.44 9.72 -0.89
C ASP A 81 -0.52 10.76 -0.26
N THR A 82 -0.59 10.92 1.06
CA THR A 82 0.34 11.74 1.84
C THR A 82 0.66 11.08 3.18
N ALA A 83 1.43 11.74 4.04
CA ALA A 83 1.73 11.28 5.40
C ALA A 83 2.17 12.44 6.30
N ASN A 84 1.98 12.27 7.60
CA ASN A 84 2.54 13.19 8.59
C ASN A 84 4.07 13.32 8.53
N ALA A 85 4.74 12.28 8.05
CA ALA A 85 6.20 12.21 7.93
C ALA A 85 6.77 12.81 6.62
N TYR A 86 5.93 13.36 5.73
CA TYR A 86 6.36 13.85 4.42
C TYR A 86 6.58 15.37 4.39
N GLY A 87 7.26 15.93 5.40
CA GLY A 87 7.61 17.35 5.46
C GLY A 87 6.39 18.25 5.16
N PRO A 88 6.44 19.15 4.16
CA PRO A 88 5.37 20.09 3.83
C PRO A 88 4.20 19.45 3.06
N SER A 89 4.26 18.16 2.69
CA SER A 89 3.31 17.52 1.77
C SER A 89 1.84 17.78 2.13
N GLN A 90 1.45 17.59 3.41
CA GLN A 90 0.06 17.81 3.83
C GLN A 90 -0.38 19.27 3.69
N VAL A 91 0.51 20.22 3.95
CA VAL A 91 0.23 21.66 3.77
C VAL A 91 0.04 21.98 2.29
N ILE A 92 0.88 21.41 1.42
CA ILE A 92 0.77 21.55 -0.03
C ILE A 92 -0.54 20.94 -0.57
N TYR A 93 -0.95 19.78 -0.03
CA TYR A 93 -2.27 19.20 -0.30
C TYR A 93 -3.40 20.15 0.12
N GLY A 94 -3.31 20.74 1.30
CA GLY A 94 -4.29 21.72 1.77
C GLY A 94 -4.40 22.93 0.85
N ASP A 95 -3.27 23.42 0.30
CA ASP A 95 -3.26 24.50 -0.67
C ASP A 95 -3.96 24.09 -1.99
N ALA A 96 -3.63 22.91 -2.51
CA ALA A 96 -4.32 22.37 -3.69
C ALA A 96 -5.82 22.15 -3.45
N PHE A 97 -6.22 21.70 -2.26
CA PHE A 97 -7.62 21.48 -1.91
C PHE A 97 -8.42 22.78 -1.84
N ARG A 98 -7.82 23.86 -1.36
CA ARG A 98 -8.44 25.21 -1.45
C ARG A 98 -8.66 25.64 -2.90
N ARG A 99 -7.63 25.47 -3.77
CA ARG A 99 -7.73 25.78 -5.21
C ARG A 99 -8.79 24.93 -5.95
N LEU A 100 -9.09 23.73 -5.45
CA LEU A 100 -10.08 22.80 -6.02
C LEU A 100 -11.44 22.88 -5.33
N HIS A 101 -11.61 23.80 -4.39
CA HIS A 101 -12.84 23.97 -3.58
C HIS A 101 -13.22 22.67 -2.84
N LEU A 102 -12.26 22.00 -2.22
CA LEU A 102 -12.45 20.73 -1.51
C LEU A 102 -12.55 20.91 0.02
N THR A 103 -12.50 22.14 0.51
CA THR A 103 -12.64 22.46 1.94
C THR A 103 -14.11 22.65 2.26
N PRO A 104 -14.69 21.94 3.26
CA PRO A 104 -16.12 22.03 3.57
C PRO A 104 -16.66 23.42 3.93
N THR A 105 -15.79 24.33 4.35
CA THR A 105 -16.15 25.74 4.64
C THR A 105 -16.07 26.66 3.43
N ASP A 106 -15.61 26.16 2.29
CA ASP A 106 -15.56 26.96 1.06
C ASP A 106 -17.00 27.22 0.57
N PRO A 107 -17.37 28.48 0.26
CA PRO A 107 -18.70 28.78 -0.31
C PRO A 107 -19.00 28.03 -1.59
N ASP A 108 -17.97 27.70 -2.38
CA ASP A 108 -18.07 26.96 -3.64
C ASP A 108 -17.68 25.46 -3.46
N TYR A 109 -17.88 24.91 -2.25
CA TYR A 109 -17.46 23.54 -1.92
C TYR A 109 -17.91 22.51 -2.95
N ASN A 110 -16.95 21.89 -3.63
CA ASN A 110 -17.18 20.88 -4.64
C ASN A 110 -17.31 19.48 -4.01
N LEU A 111 -18.44 19.23 -3.36
CA LEU A 111 -18.73 17.95 -2.71
C LEU A 111 -18.67 16.76 -3.67
N PRO A 112 -19.21 16.81 -4.91
CA PRO A 112 -19.09 15.69 -5.87
C PRO A 112 -17.62 15.34 -6.17
N LEU A 113 -16.77 16.34 -6.39
CA LEU A 113 -15.35 16.12 -6.61
C LEU A 113 -14.69 15.52 -5.36
N ARG A 114 -14.94 16.07 -4.15
CA ARG A 114 -14.41 15.52 -2.89
C ARG A 114 -14.80 14.05 -2.71
N GLN A 115 -16.03 13.68 -3.00
CA GLN A 115 -16.53 12.32 -2.90
C GLN A 115 -15.93 11.37 -3.97
N SER A 116 -15.51 11.87 -5.12
CA SER A 116 -14.85 11.09 -6.16
C SER A 116 -13.40 10.73 -5.82
N LEU A 117 -12.76 11.52 -4.93
CA LEU A 117 -11.38 11.32 -4.51
C LEU A 117 -11.28 10.33 -3.35
N TYR A 118 -10.18 9.60 -3.30
CA TYR A 118 -9.75 8.78 -2.17
C TYR A 118 -8.50 9.43 -1.55
N VAL A 119 -8.70 10.13 -0.46
CA VAL A 119 -7.64 10.87 0.25
C VAL A 119 -7.10 10.01 1.38
N ASN A 120 -5.85 9.60 1.25
CA ASN A 120 -5.13 8.76 2.20
C ASN A 120 -4.03 9.54 2.90
N SER A 121 -3.93 9.40 4.21
CA SER A 121 -2.77 9.86 4.98
C SER A 121 -2.26 8.75 5.90
N LYS A 122 -1.13 9.01 6.59
CA LYS A 122 -0.48 8.00 7.43
C LYS A 122 -0.04 8.59 8.76
N THR A 123 -0.12 7.76 9.82
CA THR A 123 0.48 8.03 11.12
C THR A 123 1.65 7.09 11.38
N SER A 124 2.75 7.62 11.86
CA SER A 124 3.90 6.82 12.33
C SER A 124 3.78 6.40 13.79
N ALA A 125 2.74 6.88 14.48
CA ALA A 125 2.47 6.51 15.86
C ALA A 125 2.04 5.04 15.98
N ARG A 126 2.51 4.38 17.02
CA ARG A 126 2.10 3.01 17.38
C ARG A 126 0.99 3.01 18.43
N TYR A 127 0.78 4.15 19.07
CA TYR A 127 -0.21 4.33 20.13
C TYR A 127 -1.18 5.47 19.81
N ALA A 128 -2.43 5.29 20.18
CA ALA A 128 -3.44 6.32 20.24
C ALA A 128 -3.39 7.08 21.59
N ALA A 129 -3.10 6.35 22.68
CA ALA A 129 -2.77 6.90 24.00
C ALA A 129 -1.63 6.08 24.64
N HIS A 130 -0.77 6.76 25.41
CA HIS A 130 0.33 6.15 26.17
C HIS A 130 0.85 7.16 27.20
N PRO A 131 1.09 6.77 28.47
CA PRO A 131 1.56 7.69 29.51
C PRO A 131 2.93 8.30 29.20
N ASN A 132 3.82 7.51 28.56
CA ASN A 132 5.14 7.95 28.08
C ASN A 132 5.31 7.48 26.62
N PRO A 133 4.71 8.15 25.65
CA PRO A 133 4.75 7.69 24.27
C PRO A 133 6.19 7.72 23.74
N PRO A 134 6.61 6.67 23.01
CA PRO A 134 7.92 6.64 22.41
C PRO A 134 8.10 7.77 21.39
N GLN A 135 9.32 8.25 21.26
CA GLN A 135 9.70 9.21 20.22
C GLN A 135 9.40 8.64 18.84
N GLY A 136 8.88 9.48 17.95
CA GLY A 136 8.79 9.15 16.53
C GLY A 136 10.18 9.08 15.90
N TRP A 137 10.25 8.57 14.68
CA TRP A 137 11.48 8.53 13.88
C TRP A 137 11.90 9.89 13.29
N GLU A 138 11.08 10.94 13.45
CA GLU A 138 11.43 12.31 13.15
C GLU A 138 11.65 13.12 14.43
N PRO A 139 12.55 14.12 14.42
CA PRO A 139 12.72 15.05 15.53
C PRO A 139 11.39 15.74 15.86
N GLY A 140 11.01 15.76 17.13
CA GLY A 140 9.80 16.42 17.57
C GLY A 140 9.19 15.79 18.84
N PRO A 141 8.01 16.25 19.27
CA PRO A 141 7.32 15.65 20.41
C PRO A 141 6.90 14.23 20.11
N PRO A 142 6.72 13.38 21.12
CA PRO A 142 6.21 12.03 20.97
C PRO A 142 4.88 12.04 20.21
N ARG A 143 4.73 11.12 19.25
CA ARG A 143 3.55 11.09 18.38
C ARG A 143 2.50 10.12 18.91
N LEU A 144 1.26 10.59 18.92
CA LEU A 144 0.07 9.78 19.15
C LEU A 144 -0.82 9.82 17.91
N ALA A 145 -1.44 8.70 17.56
CA ALA A 145 -2.17 8.56 16.30
C ALA A 145 -3.32 9.56 16.15
N ILE A 146 -4.00 9.89 17.23
CA ILE A 146 -5.11 10.84 17.19
C ILE A 146 -4.61 12.27 17.00
N ASN A 147 -3.45 12.62 17.54
CA ASN A 147 -2.81 13.91 17.29
C ASN A 147 -2.36 14.04 15.82
N ASP A 148 -1.82 12.96 15.25
CA ASP A 148 -1.48 12.90 13.83
C ASP A 148 -2.73 13.02 12.94
N LEU A 149 -3.85 12.38 13.30
CA LEU A 149 -5.12 12.48 12.60
C LEU A 149 -5.63 13.93 12.62
N LYS A 150 -5.69 14.57 13.80
CA LYS A 150 -6.10 15.97 13.95
C LYS A 150 -5.21 16.92 13.15
N ARG A 151 -3.88 16.74 13.24
CA ARG A 151 -2.91 17.52 12.46
C ARG A 151 -3.15 17.37 10.95
N THR A 152 -3.40 16.15 10.47
CA THR A 152 -3.71 15.91 9.06
C THR A 152 -4.96 16.65 8.63
N LEU A 153 -6.06 16.52 9.36
CA LEU A 153 -7.34 17.14 9.00
C LEU A 153 -7.26 18.66 8.99
N THR A 154 -6.58 19.28 9.98
CA THR A 154 -6.40 20.73 9.99
C THR A 154 -5.50 21.24 8.87
N GLN A 155 -4.46 20.48 8.47
CA GLN A 155 -3.58 20.84 7.36
C GLN A 155 -4.25 20.69 6.00
N LEU A 156 -5.04 19.65 5.79
CA LEU A 156 -5.69 19.38 4.50
C LEU A 156 -6.95 20.24 4.29
N PHE A 157 -7.78 20.40 5.33
CA PHE A 157 -9.11 20.96 5.20
C PHE A 157 -9.37 22.20 6.08
N GLY A 158 -8.53 22.45 7.06
CA GLY A 158 -8.69 23.52 8.03
C GLY A 158 -7.65 24.65 7.88
N ASP A 159 -7.31 25.25 9.01
CA ASP A 159 -6.40 26.39 9.11
C ASP A 159 -4.92 26.01 9.32
N GLY A 160 -4.64 24.71 9.43
CA GLY A 160 -3.29 24.19 9.75
C GLY A 160 -2.86 24.42 11.21
N LYS A 161 -3.70 25.01 12.05
CA LYS A 161 -3.38 25.43 13.43
C LYS A 161 -4.24 24.77 14.50
N GLY A 162 -5.24 23.99 14.13
CA GLY A 162 -6.10 23.25 15.05
C GLY A 162 -7.59 23.23 14.67
N TYR A 163 -8.03 24.14 13.84
CA TYR A 163 -9.40 24.13 13.35
C TYR A 163 -9.63 23.05 12.32
N ILE A 164 -10.61 22.18 12.56
CA ILE A 164 -11.06 21.12 11.64
C ILE A 164 -12.50 21.45 11.26
N PRO A 165 -12.79 21.70 9.96
CA PRO A 165 -14.15 21.98 9.51
C PRO A 165 -15.08 20.79 9.78
N GLU A 166 -16.34 21.09 10.09
CA GLU A 166 -17.38 20.07 10.08
C GLU A 166 -17.51 19.45 8.70
N GLY A 167 -17.67 18.13 8.63
CA GLY A 167 -17.70 17.40 7.37
C GLY A 167 -16.32 17.07 6.78
N ALA A 168 -15.20 17.50 7.38
CA ALA A 168 -13.86 17.07 6.99
C ALA A 168 -13.62 15.60 7.39
N TYR A 169 -13.06 14.80 6.47
CA TYR A 169 -12.73 13.40 6.72
C TYR A 169 -11.58 12.94 5.82
N LEU A 170 -10.95 11.83 6.22
CA LEU A 170 -10.02 11.06 5.38
C LEU A 170 -10.72 9.79 4.88
N ASP A 171 -10.48 9.43 3.62
CA ASP A 171 -10.96 8.15 3.12
C ASP A 171 -10.18 7.00 3.75
N CYS A 172 -8.88 7.18 4.05
CA CYS A 172 -8.09 6.18 4.76
C CYS A 172 -7.02 6.82 5.65
N VAL A 173 -6.76 6.19 6.79
CA VAL A 173 -5.54 6.40 7.57
C VAL A 173 -4.76 5.10 7.62
N GLN A 174 -3.51 5.13 7.18
CA GLN A 174 -2.62 3.98 7.24
C GLN A 174 -1.61 4.10 8.39
N ILE A 175 -1.33 2.99 9.06
CA ILE A 175 -0.24 2.88 10.02
C ILE A 175 1.07 2.77 9.24
N HIS A 176 1.93 3.77 9.38
CA HIS A 176 3.06 3.99 8.50
C HIS A 176 4.26 3.12 8.86
N ASN A 177 4.83 2.47 7.83
CA ASN A 177 6.12 1.80 7.87
C ASN A 177 6.29 0.84 9.07
N MET A 178 5.45 -0.19 9.10
CA MET A 178 5.64 -1.29 10.04
C MET A 178 6.90 -2.07 9.66
N SER A 179 7.94 -1.96 10.48
CA SER A 179 9.29 -2.44 10.16
C SER A 179 9.86 -3.43 11.19
N ARG A 180 9.17 -3.62 12.32
CA ARG A 180 9.57 -4.54 13.39
C ARG A 180 8.36 -5.31 13.89
N MET A 181 8.57 -6.50 14.47
CA MET A 181 7.48 -7.30 15.08
C MET A 181 6.83 -6.56 16.25
N GLU A 182 7.62 -5.79 17.00
CA GLU A 182 7.13 -4.96 18.11
C GLU A 182 6.17 -3.86 17.62
N ASP A 183 6.34 -3.36 16.41
CA ASP A 183 5.39 -2.39 15.81
C ASP A 183 3.99 -2.99 15.71
N VAL A 184 3.91 -4.30 15.38
CA VAL A 184 2.63 -5.02 15.29
C VAL A 184 2.01 -5.17 16.68
N ASP A 185 2.78 -5.59 17.67
CA ASP A 185 2.28 -5.75 19.04
C ASP A 185 1.78 -4.42 19.62
N GLN A 186 2.52 -3.33 19.38
CA GLN A 186 2.18 -2.00 19.88
C GLN A 186 0.89 -1.44 19.27
N VAL A 187 0.64 -1.62 17.98
CA VAL A 187 -0.56 -1.07 17.35
C VAL A 187 -1.83 -1.82 17.74
N TYR A 188 -1.70 -3.08 18.18
CA TYR A 188 -2.79 -3.89 18.73
C TYR A 188 -2.85 -3.86 20.26
N GLU A 189 -1.91 -3.20 20.95
CA GLU A 189 -1.85 -3.25 22.41
C GLU A 189 -3.15 -2.73 23.06
N GLY A 190 -3.63 -3.48 24.04
CA GLY A 190 -4.90 -3.21 24.71
C GLY A 190 -6.15 -3.53 23.88
N PHE A 191 -6.01 -3.92 22.62
CA PHE A 191 -7.14 -4.30 21.77
C PHE A 191 -7.40 -5.81 21.86
N ALA A 192 -8.34 -6.21 22.70
CA ALA A 192 -8.81 -7.61 22.78
C ALA A 192 -10.06 -7.82 21.91
N ALA A 193 -11.01 -6.88 22.02
CA ALA A 193 -12.22 -6.81 21.19
C ALA A 193 -12.74 -5.37 21.21
N ARG A 194 -13.69 -5.04 20.33
CA ARG A 194 -14.33 -3.71 20.36
C ARG A 194 -14.94 -3.45 21.73
N GLY A 195 -14.53 -2.35 22.36
CA GLY A 195 -15.02 -1.93 23.67
C GLY A 195 -14.38 -2.62 24.87
N SER A 196 -13.30 -3.39 24.67
CA SER A 196 -12.57 -4.06 25.74
C SER A 196 -11.07 -3.75 25.66
N PHE A 197 -10.47 -3.28 26.77
CA PHE A 197 -9.05 -2.93 26.85
C PHE A 197 -8.44 -3.52 28.12
N ASP A 198 -7.33 -4.23 27.98
CA ASP A 198 -6.59 -4.79 29.12
C ASP A 198 -5.73 -3.73 29.82
N ARG A 199 -5.34 -2.68 29.09
CA ARG A 199 -4.49 -1.58 29.58
C ARG A 199 -5.02 -0.24 29.08
N PRO A 200 -5.99 0.38 29.76
CA PRO A 200 -6.65 1.60 29.26
C PRO A 200 -5.71 2.82 29.14
N GLU A 201 -4.60 2.85 29.88
CA GLU A 201 -3.57 3.89 29.76
C GLU A 201 -2.66 3.72 28.53
N ARG A 202 -2.64 2.53 27.92
CA ARG A 202 -1.85 2.19 26.73
C ARG A 202 -2.78 1.65 25.66
N ILE A 203 -3.16 2.50 24.75
CA ILE A 203 -4.10 2.19 23.68
C ILE A 203 -3.36 2.21 22.35
N GLY A 204 -3.29 1.08 21.69
CA GLY A 204 -2.70 0.93 20.37
C GLY A 204 -3.45 1.78 19.32
N THR A 205 -2.75 2.09 18.23
CA THR A 205 -3.28 2.96 17.16
C THR A 205 -4.59 2.45 16.57
N ILE A 206 -4.76 1.14 16.42
CA ILE A 206 -5.95 0.53 15.80
C ILE A 206 -7.21 0.88 16.60
N ALA A 207 -7.19 0.69 17.90
CA ALA A 207 -8.36 0.95 18.76
C ALA A 207 -8.79 2.42 18.70
N GLY A 208 -7.81 3.35 18.78
CA GLY A 208 -8.11 4.78 18.70
C GLY A 208 -8.67 5.20 17.33
N LEU A 209 -8.12 4.67 16.24
CA LEU A 209 -8.64 4.96 14.89
C LEU A 209 -10.03 4.36 14.66
N LEU A 210 -10.35 3.20 15.27
CA LEU A 210 -11.68 2.61 15.20
C LEU A 210 -12.76 3.53 15.77
N ASP A 211 -12.49 4.20 16.90
CA ASP A 211 -13.45 5.16 17.46
C ASP A 211 -13.76 6.29 16.47
N TYR A 212 -12.75 6.78 15.74
CA TYR A 212 -12.93 7.83 14.73
C TYR A 212 -13.44 7.32 13.37
N ARG A 213 -13.41 6.02 13.13
CA ARG A 213 -14.05 5.39 11.96
C ARG A 213 -15.53 5.14 12.23
N ASP A 214 -15.84 4.59 13.39
CA ASP A 214 -17.16 4.08 13.73
C ASP A 214 -18.03 5.15 14.48
N GLY A 215 -17.46 6.31 14.83
CA GLY A 215 -18.14 7.34 15.63
C GLY A 215 -18.39 6.91 17.07
N THR A 216 -17.59 6.00 17.60
CA THR A 216 -17.69 5.50 18.96
C THR A 216 -16.70 6.21 19.90
N ASN A 217 -16.74 5.93 21.18
CA ASN A 217 -15.81 6.44 22.19
C ASN A 217 -15.41 5.37 23.22
N TYR A 218 -15.14 4.17 22.76
CA TYR A 218 -14.73 3.06 23.63
C TYR A 218 -13.38 3.33 24.31
N THR A 219 -12.48 4.02 23.61
CA THR A 219 -11.16 4.39 24.14
C THR A 219 -11.19 5.64 25.03
N GLY A 220 -12.28 6.39 25.05
CA GLY A 220 -12.35 7.71 25.68
C GLY A 220 -11.66 8.83 24.87
N LEU A 221 -11.10 8.53 23.69
CA LEU A 221 -10.35 9.49 22.88
C LEU A 221 -11.23 10.26 21.87
N ASN A 222 -12.49 9.87 21.70
CA ASN A 222 -13.45 10.49 20.79
C ASN A 222 -14.75 10.90 21.50
N PRO A 223 -14.70 11.78 22.52
CA PRO A 223 -15.88 12.15 23.33
C PRO A 223 -16.97 12.86 22.52
N GLU A 224 -16.63 13.42 21.37
CA GLU A 224 -17.57 14.11 20.49
C GLU A 224 -18.17 13.17 19.42
N HIS A 225 -17.85 11.88 19.44
CA HIS A 225 -18.34 10.88 18.48
C HIS A 225 -18.10 11.26 17.00
N ARG A 226 -16.97 11.89 16.71
CA ARG A 226 -16.60 12.31 15.35
C ARG A 226 -16.33 11.12 14.44
N VAL A 227 -16.74 11.22 13.17
CA VAL A 227 -16.41 10.26 12.10
C VAL A 227 -15.45 10.93 11.13
N TRP A 228 -14.14 10.77 11.38
CA TRP A 228 -13.09 11.44 10.62
C TRP A 228 -12.32 10.52 9.68
N VAL A 229 -12.52 9.21 9.79
CA VAL A 229 -11.84 8.18 9.02
C VAL A 229 -12.88 7.20 8.47
N ARG A 230 -12.74 6.78 7.23
CA ARG A 230 -13.63 5.77 6.63
C ARG A 230 -13.00 4.38 6.64
N HIS A 231 -11.69 4.30 6.37
CA HIS A 231 -10.93 3.07 6.26
C HIS A 231 -9.62 3.14 7.03
N ILE A 232 -9.14 2.00 7.50
CA ILE A 232 -7.85 1.87 8.18
C ILE A 232 -6.98 0.93 7.35
N GLY A 233 -5.68 1.22 7.24
CA GLY A 233 -4.74 0.37 6.54
C GLY A 233 -3.37 0.32 7.19
N ILE A 234 -2.48 -0.43 6.58
CA ILE A 234 -1.08 -0.55 7.01
C ILE A 234 -0.12 -0.31 5.87
N THR A 235 1.11 0.08 6.20
CA THR A 235 2.19 0.14 5.21
C THR A 235 3.48 -0.47 5.74
N GLY A 236 4.29 -1.02 4.84
CA GLY A 236 5.61 -1.50 5.16
C GLY A 236 6.49 -1.64 3.92
N HIS A 237 7.80 -1.50 4.13
CA HIS A 237 8.79 -1.60 3.07
C HIS A 237 9.64 -2.86 3.22
N ALA A 238 10.12 -3.14 4.44
CA ALA A 238 11.29 -3.97 4.68
C ALA A 238 10.99 -5.48 4.62
N SER A 239 9.92 -5.92 5.29
CA SER A 239 9.79 -7.33 5.65
C SER A 239 8.34 -7.81 5.50
N SER A 240 8.12 -8.78 4.61
CA SER A 240 6.81 -9.42 4.42
C SER A 240 6.25 -10.08 5.69
N PRO A 241 7.03 -10.81 6.51
CA PRO A 241 6.55 -11.45 7.74
C PRO A 241 5.86 -10.49 8.70
N ILE A 242 6.33 -9.24 8.79
CA ILE A 242 5.78 -8.21 9.69
C ILE A 242 4.37 -7.84 9.23
N LEU A 243 4.20 -7.51 7.94
CA LEU A 243 2.89 -7.20 7.38
C LEU A 243 1.95 -8.41 7.42
N MET A 244 2.47 -9.61 7.14
CA MET A 244 1.69 -10.85 7.24
C MET A 244 1.16 -11.07 8.66
N ARG A 245 1.98 -10.82 9.68
CA ARG A 245 1.53 -10.95 11.07
C ARG A 245 0.44 -9.94 11.42
N ALA A 246 0.61 -8.68 11.00
CA ALA A 246 -0.41 -7.66 11.23
C ALA A 246 -1.75 -8.04 10.57
N VAL A 247 -1.73 -8.58 9.35
CA VAL A 247 -2.94 -9.04 8.66
C VAL A 247 -3.55 -10.29 9.32
N ARG A 248 -2.73 -11.23 9.83
CA ARG A 248 -3.24 -12.41 10.50
C ARG A 248 -3.89 -12.13 11.87
N LEU A 249 -3.36 -11.13 12.59
CA LEU A 249 -3.96 -10.67 13.86
C LEU A 249 -5.29 -9.93 13.66
N ASP A 250 -5.55 -9.42 12.46
CA ASP A 250 -6.79 -8.72 12.13
C ASP A 250 -7.95 -9.69 11.88
N GLU A 251 -8.39 -10.40 12.91
CA GLU A 251 -9.50 -11.35 12.78
C GLU A 251 -10.88 -10.69 12.56
N GLN A 252 -10.99 -9.38 12.78
CA GLN A 252 -12.23 -8.61 12.66
C GLN A 252 -12.34 -7.78 11.37
N ASP A 253 -11.44 -8.00 10.41
CA ASP A 253 -11.40 -7.29 9.13
C ASP A 253 -11.37 -5.75 9.27
N ILE A 254 -10.54 -5.26 10.19
CA ILE A 254 -10.37 -3.82 10.48
C ILE A 254 -9.51 -3.15 9.43
N LEU A 255 -8.49 -3.86 8.95
CA LEU A 255 -7.52 -3.36 7.99
C LEU A 255 -8.04 -3.52 6.56
N ASP A 256 -8.44 -2.43 5.95
CA ASP A 256 -9.02 -2.41 4.61
C ASP A 256 -7.97 -2.40 3.50
N THR A 257 -6.80 -1.79 3.75
CA THR A 257 -5.77 -1.60 2.71
C THR A 257 -4.37 -1.94 3.21
N VAL A 258 -3.51 -2.35 2.27
CA VAL A 258 -2.08 -2.49 2.48
C VAL A 258 -1.30 -1.80 1.37
N LEU A 259 -0.38 -0.90 1.77
CA LEU A 259 0.56 -0.21 0.89
C LEU A 259 1.96 -0.82 1.10
N MET A 260 2.48 -1.50 0.10
CA MET A 260 3.74 -2.23 0.21
C MET A 260 4.66 -1.98 -0.98
N ALA A 261 5.96 -2.16 -0.77
CA ALA A 261 6.94 -2.09 -1.86
C ALA A 261 6.72 -3.25 -2.83
N LEU A 262 6.43 -2.91 -4.09
CA LEU A 262 6.27 -3.87 -5.18
C LEU A 262 6.88 -3.29 -6.45
N ASN A 263 7.98 -3.85 -6.93
CA ASN A 263 8.65 -3.42 -8.15
C ASN A 263 9.38 -4.59 -8.83
N ALA A 264 10.02 -4.34 -9.95
CA ALA A 264 10.66 -5.38 -10.76
C ALA A 264 11.81 -6.14 -10.07
N ASN A 265 12.36 -5.62 -8.95
CA ASN A 265 13.39 -6.30 -8.17
C ASN A 265 12.86 -6.93 -6.86
N ASP A 266 11.57 -6.81 -6.54
CA ASP A 266 10.98 -7.32 -5.30
C ASP A 266 11.28 -8.81 -5.04
N ARG A 267 11.34 -9.63 -6.09
CA ARG A 267 11.60 -11.07 -5.98
C ARG A 267 13.01 -11.42 -5.49
N LEU A 268 13.97 -10.50 -5.63
CA LEU A 268 15.34 -10.68 -5.18
C LEU A 268 15.53 -10.39 -3.68
N TYR A 269 14.44 -10.03 -3.01
CA TYR A 269 14.38 -9.65 -1.59
C TYR A 269 13.38 -10.52 -0.82
N GLY A 270 12.80 -10.00 0.25
CA GLY A 270 11.78 -10.68 1.03
C GLY A 270 10.45 -10.94 0.28
N SER A 271 10.41 -10.60 -1.00
CA SER A 271 9.34 -10.87 -1.97
C SER A 271 7.93 -10.62 -1.44
N ASN A 272 7.55 -9.35 -1.38
CA ASN A 272 6.18 -8.96 -1.00
C ASN A 272 5.15 -9.57 -1.95
N GLN A 273 5.47 -9.67 -3.25
CA GLN A 273 4.58 -10.26 -4.25
C GLN A 273 4.30 -11.76 -4.03
N ASN A 274 5.23 -12.51 -3.42
CA ASN A 274 5.07 -13.95 -3.18
C ASN A 274 4.58 -14.28 -1.76
N ASN A 275 4.59 -13.32 -0.85
CA ASN A 275 4.28 -13.53 0.57
C ASN A 275 3.05 -12.74 1.01
N ILE A 276 3.17 -11.42 1.26
CA ILE A 276 2.04 -10.61 1.76
C ILE A 276 0.95 -10.40 0.72
N LEU A 277 1.27 -10.27 -0.58
CA LEU A 277 0.28 -10.04 -1.63
C LEU A 277 -0.79 -11.15 -1.68
N PRO A 278 -0.44 -12.47 -1.74
CA PRO A 278 -1.45 -13.52 -1.72
C PRO A 278 -2.34 -13.50 -0.48
N LEU A 279 -1.78 -13.19 0.68
CA LEU A 279 -2.53 -13.08 1.93
C LEU A 279 -3.50 -11.89 1.90
N ALA A 280 -3.04 -10.71 1.50
CA ALA A 280 -3.86 -9.50 1.42
C ALA A 280 -5.03 -9.68 0.44
N VAL A 281 -4.78 -10.31 -0.72
CA VAL A 281 -5.82 -10.63 -1.70
C VAL A 281 -6.85 -11.61 -1.13
N ALA A 282 -6.39 -12.68 -0.47
CA ALA A 282 -7.28 -13.67 0.16
C ALA A 282 -8.13 -13.07 1.30
N ARG A 283 -7.63 -12.00 1.95
CA ARG A 283 -8.36 -11.21 2.96
C ARG A 283 -9.21 -10.09 2.36
N GLY A 284 -9.27 -9.97 1.01
CA GLY A 284 -10.06 -8.94 0.33
C GLY A 284 -9.57 -7.51 0.56
N MET A 285 -8.32 -7.32 0.95
CA MET A 285 -7.73 -5.99 1.16
C MET A 285 -7.47 -5.27 -0.16
N GLY A 286 -7.56 -3.94 -0.14
CA GLY A 286 -7.06 -3.11 -1.24
C GLY A 286 -5.53 -3.09 -1.22
N VAL A 287 -4.89 -3.53 -2.32
CA VAL A 287 -3.44 -3.58 -2.42
C VAL A 287 -2.92 -2.43 -3.25
N ILE A 288 -2.04 -1.64 -2.66
CA ILE A 288 -1.40 -0.49 -3.29
C ILE A 288 0.11 -0.75 -3.39
N ALA A 289 0.65 -0.65 -4.60
CA ALA A 289 2.09 -0.78 -4.84
C ALA A 289 2.79 0.56 -4.65
N MET A 290 3.90 0.58 -3.92
CA MET A 290 4.80 1.72 -3.81
C MET A 290 6.25 1.36 -4.18
N LYS A 291 7.16 2.35 -4.16
CA LYS A 291 8.58 2.17 -4.48
C LYS A 291 8.81 1.61 -5.89
N ILE A 292 7.95 1.97 -6.82
CA ILE A 292 7.94 1.51 -8.22
C ILE A 292 9.30 1.73 -8.88
N PHE A 293 9.96 2.84 -8.57
CA PHE A 293 11.27 3.23 -9.09
C PHE A 293 12.38 3.13 -8.04
N ALA A 294 12.13 2.48 -6.89
CA ALA A 294 13.08 2.35 -5.78
C ALA A 294 13.70 3.70 -5.37
N ASP A 295 12.87 4.73 -5.14
CA ASP A 295 13.29 6.11 -4.85
C ASP A 295 14.27 6.69 -5.88
N GLY A 296 14.19 6.25 -7.13
CA GLY A 296 15.07 6.65 -8.21
C GLY A 296 16.32 5.77 -8.38
N ALA A 297 16.59 4.82 -7.49
CA ALA A 297 17.72 3.90 -7.63
C ALA A 297 17.68 3.11 -8.96
N MET A 298 16.49 2.82 -9.49
CA MET A 298 16.30 2.23 -10.82
C MET A 298 16.69 3.17 -11.97
N TYR A 299 17.00 4.42 -11.70
CA TYR A 299 17.53 5.42 -12.64
C TYR A 299 18.94 5.90 -12.26
N GLY A 300 19.64 5.15 -11.40
CA GLY A 300 20.99 5.45 -10.96
C GLY A 300 21.08 6.59 -9.93
N ALA A 301 19.97 6.93 -9.25
CA ALA A 301 20.01 7.76 -8.07
C ALA A 301 20.68 7.00 -6.88
N PRO A 302 21.18 7.71 -5.87
CA PRO A 302 21.72 7.08 -4.67
C PRO A 302 20.71 6.15 -3.99
N LYS A 303 21.19 5.08 -3.37
CA LYS A 303 20.37 4.05 -2.71
C LYS A 303 20.03 4.45 -1.27
N HIS A 304 19.32 5.55 -1.12
CA HIS A 304 18.77 6.04 0.13
C HIS A 304 17.41 6.73 -0.10
N SER A 305 16.65 6.91 0.97
CA SER A 305 15.40 7.67 0.91
C SER A 305 15.67 9.13 0.52
N LEU A 306 14.69 9.78 -0.11
CA LEU A 306 14.80 11.20 -0.46
C LEU A 306 15.03 12.04 0.79
N THR A 307 16.01 12.92 0.74
CA THR A 307 16.36 13.82 1.85
C THR A 307 16.28 15.28 1.47
N SER A 308 16.25 15.56 0.16
CA SER A 308 16.24 16.92 -0.36
C SER A 308 15.62 16.99 -1.77
N ALA A 309 15.36 18.22 -2.25
CA ALA A 309 14.92 18.46 -3.60
C ALA A 309 15.90 17.97 -4.69
N LYS A 310 17.20 17.86 -4.35
CA LYS A 310 18.23 17.37 -5.28
C LYS A 310 18.10 15.87 -5.58
N ASP A 311 17.48 15.11 -4.69
CA ASP A 311 17.25 13.68 -4.86
C ASP A 311 16.04 13.39 -5.75
N VAL A 312 15.22 14.40 -6.02
CA VAL A 312 13.97 14.25 -6.78
C VAL A 312 14.28 14.09 -8.27
N ILE A 313 13.74 13.02 -8.88
CA ILE A 313 13.87 12.77 -10.32
C ILE A 313 12.91 13.68 -11.11
N LEU A 314 13.45 14.57 -11.91
CA LEU A 314 12.69 15.58 -12.69
C LEU A 314 12.45 15.16 -14.16
N SER A 315 13.02 14.06 -14.62
CA SER A 315 12.93 13.60 -16.01
C SER A 315 11.99 12.40 -16.17
N VAL A 316 11.41 12.28 -17.35
CA VAL A 316 10.60 11.10 -17.76
C VAL A 316 11.55 10.03 -18.32
N GLY A 317 12.18 9.28 -17.44
CA GLY A 317 13.16 8.25 -17.80
C GLY A 317 14.54 8.81 -18.12
N LYS A 318 15.46 7.91 -18.46
CA LYS A 318 16.83 8.22 -18.90
C LYS A 318 17.17 7.36 -20.11
N PRO A 319 17.96 7.86 -21.08
CA PRO A 319 18.50 7.04 -22.15
C PRO A 319 19.28 5.84 -21.60
N GLY A 320 19.03 4.66 -22.17
CA GLY A 320 19.69 3.40 -21.75
C GLY A 320 19.16 2.78 -20.45
N ALA A 321 18.32 3.47 -19.68
CA ALA A 321 17.62 2.89 -18.53
C ALA A 321 16.41 2.05 -18.96
N ILE A 322 15.88 1.24 -18.04
CA ILE A 322 14.61 0.54 -18.29
C ILE A 322 13.47 1.56 -18.44
N SER A 323 12.49 1.21 -19.26
CA SER A 323 11.37 2.10 -19.54
C SER A 323 10.53 2.37 -18.27
N PRO A 324 10.22 3.63 -17.92
CA PRO A 324 9.26 3.95 -16.85
C PRO A 324 7.91 3.27 -17.06
N LYS A 325 7.47 3.13 -18.32
CA LYS A 325 6.26 2.41 -18.67
C LYS A 325 6.29 0.96 -18.16
N ASP A 326 7.39 0.24 -18.38
CA ASP A 326 7.51 -1.15 -17.98
C ASP A 326 7.57 -1.29 -16.45
N LEU A 327 8.28 -0.38 -15.78
CA LEU A 327 8.36 -0.36 -14.31
C LEU A 327 7.00 -0.08 -13.65
N ILE A 328 6.15 0.79 -14.22
CA ILE A 328 4.80 1.06 -13.70
C ILE A 328 3.86 -0.11 -13.98
N ARG A 329 3.90 -0.68 -15.17
CA ARG A 329 3.03 -1.80 -15.58
C ARG A 329 3.34 -3.08 -14.81
N TYR A 330 4.59 -3.28 -14.42
CA TYR A 330 5.04 -4.49 -13.72
C TYR A 330 4.19 -4.80 -12.48
N PRO A 331 4.14 -3.95 -11.43
CA PRO A 331 3.34 -4.24 -10.25
C PRO A 331 1.82 -4.26 -10.54
N LEU A 332 1.35 -3.43 -11.49
CA LEU A 332 -0.06 -3.38 -11.87
C LEU A 332 -0.55 -4.65 -12.59
N ALA A 333 0.37 -5.46 -13.11
CA ALA A 333 0.09 -6.77 -13.69
C ALA A 333 0.09 -7.91 -12.67
N LEU A 334 0.49 -7.66 -11.43
CA LEU A 334 0.39 -8.66 -10.37
C LEU A 334 -1.08 -8.83 -9.94
N PRO A 335 -1.59 -10.07 -9.84
CA PRO A 335 -2.98 -10.31 -9.45
C PRO A 335 -3.33 -9.66 -8.10
N GLY A 336 -4.39 -8.86 -8.08
CA GLY A 336 -4.90 -8.20 -6.87
C GLY A 336 -4.29 -6.83 -6.56
N VAL A 337 -3.26 -6.38 -7.28
CA VAL A 337 -2.76 -5.00 -7.15
C VAL A 337 -3.76 -4.03 -7.78
N THR A 338 -4.24 -3.08 -6.98
CA THR A 338 -5.26 -2.11 -7.39
C THR A 338 -4.65 -0.91 -8.10
N CYS A 339 -3.67 -0.27 -7.49
CA CYS A 339 -3.01 0.90 -8.06
C CYS A 339 -1.54 1.00 -7.63
N ALA A 340 -0.79 1.84 -8.35
CA ALA A 340 0.61 2.16 -8.08
C ALA A 340 0.73 3.62 -7.64
N VAL A 341 1.26 3.85 -6.44
CA VAL A 341 1.55 5.19 -5.91
C VAL A 341 2.91 5.65 -6.41
N VAL A 342 2.92 6.76 -7.11
CA VAL A 342 4.13 7.34 -7.69
C VAL A 342 4.27 8.80 -7.27
N GLY A 343 5.44 9.14 -6.69
CA GLY A 343 5.82 10.53 -6.44
C GLY A 343 6.21 11.24 -7.74
N ILE A 344 5.81 12.48 -7.89
CA ILE A 344 6.02 13.30 -9.09
C ILE A 344 7.05 14.38 -8.80
N GLY A 345 8.08 14.46 -9.62
CA GLY A 345 9.10 15.50 -9.54
C GLY A 345 8.72 16.74 -10.33
N ARG A 346 8.11 16.57 -11.50
CA ARG A 346 7.81 17.68 -12.43
C ARG A 346 6.56 17.40 -13.26
N ILE A 347 5.80 18.46 -13.51
CA ILE A 347 4.77 18.53 -14.56
C ILE A 347 5.18 19.53 -15.63
N ASP A 348 4.65 19.37 -16.84
CA ASP A 348 4.82 20.31 -17.95
C ASP A 348 3.51 20.42 -18.74
N ARG A 349 2.77 21.49 -18.52
CA ARG A 349 1.45 21.69 -19.14
C ARG A 349 1.53 21.94 -20.65
N HIS A 350 2.70 22.34 -21.17
CA HIS A 350 2.92 22.68 -22.56
C HIS A 350 3.53 21.52 -23.38
N ARG A 351 4.24 20.61 -22.71
CA ARG A 351 4.91 19.46 -23.34
C ARG A 351 4.51 18.17 -22.64
N PRO A 352 3.42 17.53 -23.09
CA PRO A 352 2.90 16.29 -22.47
C PRO A 352 3.94 15.15 -22.37
N GLU A 353 4.90 15.12 -23.29
CA GLU A 353 6.00 14.15 -23.29
C GLU A 353 7.00 14.36 -22.14
N ALA A 354 7.07 15.58 -21.59
CA ALA A 354 7.88 15.95 -20.45
C ALA A 354 7.08 15.97 -19.13
N ASP A 355 5.76 15.79 -19.19
CA ASP A 355 4.87 15.73 -18.03
C ASP A 355 4.88 14.32 -17.43
N GLN A 356 5.44 14.18 -16.21
CA GLN A 356 5.53 12.88 -15.54
C GLN A 356 4.14 12.30 -15.21
N LEU A 357 3.15 13.13 -14.88
CA LEU A 357 1.79 12.66 -14.61
C LEU A 357 1.16 12.05 -15.87
N VAL A 358 1.26 12.73 -17.00
CA VAL A 358 0.72 12.24 -18.27
C VAL A 358 1.42 10.95 -18.71
N ALA A 359 2.76 10.90 -18.65
CA ALA A 359 3.52 9.71 -19.03
C ALA A 359 3.23 8.51 -18.13
N ASN A 360 3.14 8.73 -16.82
CA ASN A 360 2.88 7.68 -15.86
C ASN A 360 1.42 7.19 -15.93
N LEU A 361 0.46 8.09 -16.13
CA LEU A 361 -0.95 7.72 -16.31
C LEU A 361 -1.14 6.89 -17.58
N ALA A 362 -0.55 7.33 -18.69
CA ALA A 362 -0.57 6.58 -19.94
C ALA A 362 0.05 5.18 -19.82
N ALA A 363 1.10 5.03 -18.99
CA ALA A 363 1.67 3.74 -18.67
C ALA A 363 0.72 2.86 -17.83
N ALA A 364 0.13 3.44 -16.79
CA ALA A 364 -0.71 2.72 -15.83
C ALA A 364 -2.04 2.19 -16.44
N VAL A 365 -2.56 2.87 -17.46
CA VAL A 365 -3.80 2.48 -18.15
C VAL A 365 -3.57 1.72 -19.45
N SER A 366 -2.31 1.48 -19.86
CA SER A 366 -1.98 0.69 -21.03
C SER A 366 -2.12 -0.83 -20.77
N ASP A 367 -1.99 -1.64 -21.83
CA ASP A 367 -2.05 -3.09 -21.73
C ASP A 367 -1.03 -3.62 -20.71
N MET A 368 -1.47 -4.53 -19.83
CA MET A 368 -0.62 -5.09 -18.79
C MET A 368 0.32 -6.17 -19.37
N PRO A 369 1.58 -6.26 -18.88
CA PRO A 369 2.50 -7.28 -19.31
C PRO A 369 2.03 -8.68 -18.90
N SER A 370 2.19 -9.63 -19.81
CA SER A 370 2.06 -11.08 -19.53
C SER A 370 3.12 -11.53 -18.50
N GLU A 371 2.98 -12.75 -17.98
CA GLU A 371 4.00 -13.31 -17.07
C GLU A 371 5.38 -13.38 -17.72
N LEU A 372 5.45 -13.78 -18.99
CA LEU A 372 6.71 -13.83 -19.74
C LEU A 372 7.35 -12.43 -19.88
N GLU A 373 6.55 -11.43 -20.18
CA GLU A 373 7.04 -10.04 -20.26
C GLU A 373 7.47 -9.51 -18.89
N ARG A 374 6.77 -9.85 -17.81
CA ARG A 374 7.21 -9.49 -16.43
C ARG A 374 8.58 -10.11 -16.12
N ARG A 375 8.80 -11.38 -16.48
CA ARG A 375 10.12 -12.03 -16.32
C ARG A 375 11.22 -11.33 -17.11
N ARG A 376 10.90 -10.86 -18.33
CA ARG A 376 11.83 -10.05 -19.12
C ARG A 376 12.15 -8.73 -18.42
N ILE A 377 11.13 -8.04 -17.90
CA ILE A 377 11.30 -6.76 -17.16
C ILE A 377 12.17 -6.98 -15.91
N GLU A 378 11.94 -8.05 -15.13
CA GLU A 378 12.76 -8.43 -13.99
C GLU A 378 14.24 -8.59 -14.37
N LYS A 379 14.50 -9.41 -15.41
CA LYS A 379 15.84 -9.66 -15.89
C LYS A 379 16.55 -8.39 -16.38
N GLU A 380 15.89 -7.62 -17.25
CA GLU A 380 16.43 -6.37 -17.78
C GLU A 380 16.71 -5.35 -16.69
N THR A 381 15.84 -5.26 -15.67
CA THR A 381 16.02 -4.35 -14.53
C THR A 381 17.23 -4.75 -13.71
N ALA A 382 17.39 -6.03 -13.37
CA ALA A 382 18.52 -6.54 -12.61
C ALA A 382 19.85 -6.36 -13.39
N GLU A 383 19.86 -6.59 -14.70
CA GLU A 383 21.04 -6.44 -15.54
C GLU A 383 21.47 -4.98 -15.72
N ARG A 384 20.51 -4.04 -15.92
CA ARG A 384 20.81 -2.63 -16.22
C ARG A 384 21.02 -1.77 -14.99
N GLN A 385 20.27 -2.02 -13.91
CA GLN A 385 20.26 -1.18 -12.70
C GLN A 385 20.89 -1.88 -11.49
N GLY A 386 21.24 -3.15 -11.65
CA GLY A 386 21.69 -4.01 -10.56
C GLY A 386 20.54 -4.56 -9.72
N ALA A 387 20.80 -5.69 -9.10
CA ALA A 387 19.84 -6.41 -8.26
C ALA A 387 19.68 -5.82 -6.85
N ASP A 388 20.37 -4.74 -6.52
CA ASP A 388 20.47 -4.16 -5.19
C ASP A 388 19.80 -2.78 -5.06
N THR A 389 18.84 -2.46 -5.94
CA THR A 389 18.11 -1.17 -5.90
C THR A 389 17.14 -1.03 -4.73
N ASN A 390 16.63 -2.15 -4.20
CA ASN A 390 15.65 -2.12 -3.11
C ASN A 390 16.33 -2.07 -1.74
N PHE A 391 17.12 -1.03 -1.49
CA PHE A 391 17.86 -0.80 -0.24
C PHE A 391 16.98 -0.79 1.02
N PHE A 392 15.68 -0.61 0.86
CA PHE A 392 14.66 -0.55 1.91
C PHE A 392 14.07 -1.91 2.25
N GLN A 393 14.38 -2.99 1.50
CA GLN A 393 13.89 -4.34 1.73
C GLN A 393 14.98 -5.28 2.24
N GLU A 394 14.59 -6.23 3.08
CA GLU A 394 15.45 -7.32 3.51
C GLU A 394 15.73 -8.27 2.34
N LYS A 395 17.00 -8.62 2.12
CA LYS A 395 17.38 -9.64 1.13
C LYS A 395 17.03 -11.03 1.64
N ARG A 396 16.41 -11.83 0.78
CA ARG A 396 16.11 -13.25 1.06
C ARG A 396 16.16 -14.03 -0.22
N ALA A 397 17.07 -15.01 -0.27
CA ALA A 397 17.29 -15.83 -1.46
C ALA A 397 16.50 -17.15 -1.43
N ASP A 398 16.15 -17.67 -0.25
CA ASP A 398 15.64 -19.02 -0.09
C ASP A 398 14.24 -19.07 0.52
N ILE A 399 13.54 -20.19 0.31
CA ILE A 399 12.30 -20.51 0.99
C ILE A 399 12.61 -20.74 2.48
N VAL A 400 11.89 -20.03 3.36
CA VAL A 400 11.84 -20.41 4.77
C VAL A 400 10.77 -21.46 4.94
N GLN A 401 11.17 -22.64 5.35
CA GLN A 401 10.27 -23.79 5.49
C GLN A 401 9.21 -23.58 6.59
N PRO A 402 8.09 -24.31 6.57
CA PRO A 402 7.06 -24.25 7.60
C PRO A 402 7.63 -24.42 8.99
N THR A 403 7.05 -23.72 9.96
CA THR A 403 7.46 -23.79 11.37
C THR A 403 6.34 -24.29 12.23
N SER A 404 6.63 -24.56 13.53
CA SER A 404 5.65 -25.01 14.52
C SER A 404 4.85 -26.23 14.07
N ILE A 405 5.53 -27.18 13.42
CA ILE A 405 4.91 -28.43 12.95
C ILE A 405 4.53 -29.26 14.16
N GLN A 406 3.25 -29.62 14.30
CA GLN A 406 2.71 -30.49 15.32
C GLN A 406 1.85 -31.58 14.69
N ALA A 407 1.90 -32.78 15.27
CA ALA A 407 1.05 -33.89 14.87
C ALA A 407 0.34 -34.45 16.10
N LYS A 408 -1.00 -34.50 16.04
CA LYS A 408 -1.84 -35.07 17.11
C LYS A 408 -2.62 -36.25 16.56
N LYS A 409 -2.41 -37.43 17.12
CA LYS A 409 -3.10 -38.66 16.72
C LYS A 409 -4.36 -38.83 17.55
N ASP A 410 -5.49 -39.04 16.87
CA ASP A 410 -6.66 -39.68 17.44
C ASP A 410 -6.79 -41.12 16.92
N SER A 411 -7.89 -41.83 17.25
CA SER A 411 -8.04 -43.26 16.91
C SER A 411 -8.00 -43.56 15.41
N GLU A 412 -8.45 -42.66 14.55
CA GLU A 412 -8.66 -42.92 13.12
C GLU A 412 -7.78 -42.05 12.24
N ARG A 413 -7.29 -40.92 12.73
CA ARG A 413 -6.58 -39.92 11.94
C ARG A 413 -5.48 -39.24 12.74
N VAL A 414 -4.56 -38.63 11.98
CA VAL A 414 -3.52 -37.73 12.50
C VAL A 414 -3.79 -36.34 11.97
N ILE A 415 -3.92 -35.35 12.88
CA ILE A 415 -4.03 -33.93 12.55
C ILE A 415 -2.63 -33.36 12.51
N VAL A 416 -2.21 -32.85 11.36
CA VAL A 416 -0.92 -32.16 11.19
C VAL A 416 -1.20 -30.67 11.09
N GLU A 417 -0.55 -29.90 11.96
CA GLU A 417 -0.64 -28.44 12.03
C GLU A 417 0.71 -27.81 11.76
N TRP A 418 0.73 -26.66 11.08
CA TRP A 418 1.97 -25.89 10.82
C TRP A 418 1.70 -24.42 10.55
N ASN A 419 2.71 -23.58 10.79
CA ASN A 419 2.69 -22.18 10.36
C ASN A 419 3.25 -22.05 8.94
N THR A 420 2.74 -21.05 8.21
CA THR A 420 3.08 -20.83 6.80
C THR A 420 4.59 -20.70 6.58
N ALA A 421 5.06 -21.22 5.45
CA ALA A 421 6.38 -20.95 4.91
C ALA A 421 6.47 -19.53 4.32
N LEU A 422 7.69 -19.04 4.09
CA LEU A 422 7.92 -17.81 3.35
C LEU A 422 8.59 -18.13 2.01
N ALA A 423 8.00 -17.60 0.96
CA ALA A 423 8.55 -17.73 -0.39
C ALA A 423 9.82 -16.91 -0.56
N GLY A 424 10.74 -17.43 -1.35
CA GLY A 424 11.86 -16.70 -1.92
C GLY A 424 11.49 -16.04 -3.26
N PRO A 425 12.44 -16.02 -4.23
CA PRO A 425 12.19 -15.45 -5.57
C PRO A 425 11.04 -16.10 -6.32
N GLU A 426 10.83 -17.41 -6.13
CA GLU A 426 9.71 -18.13 -6.71
C GLU A 426 8.58 -18.33 -5.71
N PRO A 427 7.30 -18.26 -6.14
CA PRO A 427 6.16 -18.49 -5.26
C PRO A 427 6.10 -19.95 -4.79
N ILE A 428 5.66 -20.16 -3.56
CA ILE A 428 5.30 -21.48 -3.08
C ILE A 428 4.04 -21.92 -3.81
N ARG A 429 4.03 -23.17 -4.31
CA ARG A 429 2.89 -23.77 -5.02
C ARG A 429 2.25 -24.91 -4.28
N SER A 430 3.00 -25.58 -3.39
CA SER A 430 2.47 -26.72 -2.62
C SER A 430 3.13 -26.88 -1.25
N TYR A 431 2.42 -27.60 -0.38
CA TYR A 431 2.95 -28.20 0.83
C TYR A 431 2.95 -29.72 0.67
N GLU A 432 4.08 -30.36 0.92
CA GLU A 432 4.22 -31.82 1.00
C GLU A 432 4.28 -32.25 2.46
N ILE A 433 3.34 -33.11 2.89
CA ILE A 433 3.40 -33.75 4.18
C ILE A 433 4.10 -35.09 4.00
N ARG A 434 5.14 -35.33 4.78
CA ARG A 434 5.99 -36.51 4.69
C ARG A 434 5.99 -37.27 6.02
N VAL A 435 6.01 -38.60 5.91
CA VAL A 435 6.24 -39.54 7.01
C VAL A 435 7.59 -40.22 6.71
N GLY A 436 8.62 -39.93 7.49
CA GLY A 436 9.99 -40.22 7.14
C GLY A 436 10.38 -39.57 5.80
N GLN A 437 10.76 -40.35 4.82
CA GLN A 437 11.09 -39.87 3.46
C GLN A 437 9.90 -39.94 2.49
N ARG A 438 8.80 -40.60 2.87
CA ARG A 438 7.66 -40.85 1.98
C ARG A 438 6.70 -39.66 2.00
N ILE A 439 6.37 -39.11 0.84
CA ILE A 439 5.31 -38.10 0.68
C ILE A 439 3.95 -38.80 0.81
N VAL A 440 3.20 -38.48 1.84
CA VAL A 440 1.87 -39.06 2.09
C VAL A 440 0.74 -38.14 1.61
N MET A 441 1.01 -36.84 1.51
CA MET A 441 0.01 -35.88 1.02
C MET A 441 0.71 -34.70 0.35
N SER A 442 0.14 -34.21 -0.75
CA SER A 442 0.56 -32.96 -1.39
C SER A 442 -0.65 -32.05 -1.53
N LEU A 443 -0.53 -30.84 -1.00
CA LEU A 443 -1.61 -29.85 -0.95
C LEU A 443 -1.22 -28.59 -1.72
N PRO A 444 -2.15 -27.96 -2.46
CA PRO A 444 -1.87 -26.66 -3.05
C PRO A 444 -1.58 -25.62 -1.95
N TYR A 445 -0.67 -24.69 -2.25
CA TYR A 445 -0.40 -23.57 -1.35
C TYR A 445 -1.66 -22.74 -1.15
N ARG A 446 -1.88 -22.36 0.09
CA ARG A 446 -2.83 -21.33 0.49
C ARG A 446 -2.20 -20.46 1.58
N PRO A 447 -2.44 -19.14 1.59
CA PRO A 447 -1.94 -18.30 2.67
C PRO A 447 -2.63 -18.65 4.00
N GLN A 448 -1.89 -18.54 5.09
CA GLN A 448 -2.43 -18.62 6.45
C GLN A 448 -3.14 -17.29 6.75
N LEU A 449 -4.47 -17.34 6.93
CA LEU A 449 -5.31 -16.14 7.01
C LEU A 449 -5.36 -15.50 8.39
N THR A 450 -5.15 -16.30 9.45
CA THR A 450 -5.17 -15.89 10.86
C THR A 450 -3.97 -16.46 11.59
N GLU A 451 -3.81 -16.18 12.87
CA GLU A 451 -2.75 -16.80 13.68
C GLU A 451 -3.00 -18.32 13.93
N ALA A 452 -4.22 -18.82 13.65
CA ALA A 452 -4.47 -20.27 13.68
C ALA A 452 -3.61 -20.99 12.62
N PRO A 453 -2.97 -22.13 12.98
CA PRO A 453 -2.12 -22.87 12.06
C PRO A 453 -2.90 -23.46 10.90
N LEU A 454 -2.22 -23.67 9.77
CA LEU A 454 -2.71 -24.50 8.68
C LEU A 454 -2.87 -25.94 9.16
N ARG A 455 -3.84 -26.67 8.59
CA ARG A 455 -4.17 -28.05 9.01
C ARG A 455 -4.35 -29.00 7.84
N ALA A 456 -3.92 -30.24 8.06
CA ALA A 456 -4.26 -31.39 7.22
C ALA A 456 -4.60 -32.61 8.09
N PHE A 457 -5.33 -33.56 7.48
CA PHE A 457 -5.78 -34.78 8.13
C PHE A 457 -5.23 -35.97 7.36
N LEU A 458 -4.49 -36.83 8.03
CA LEU A 458 -3.97 -38.09 7.48
C LEU A 458 -4.69 -39.28 8.13
N PRO A 459 -4.96 -40.37 7.39
CA PRO A 459 -5.37 -41.62 7.99
C PRO A 459 -4.31 -42.12 8.98
N ALA A 460 -4.71 -42.58 10.15
CA ALA A 460 -3.77 -43.08 11.16
C ALA A 460 -2.96 -44.28 10.63
N SER A 461 -3.52 -45.04 9.67
CA SER A 461 -2.85 -46.18 9.00
C SER A 461 -1.68 -45.77 8.11
N GLU A 462 -1.63 -44.50 7.65
CA GLU A 462 -0.53 -44.00 6.83
C GLU A 462 0.65 -43.45 7.67
N VAL A 463 0.44 -43.31 8.99
CA VAL A 463 1.41 -42.70 9.91
C VAL A 463 1.87 -43.77 10.91
N GLY A 464 3.10 -44.26 10.73
CA GLY A 464 3.78 -45.14 11.68
C GLY A 464 4.41 -44.38 12.87
N GLU A 465 5.57 -44.85 13.29
CA GLU A 465 6.37 -44.17 14.36
C GLU A 465 7.35 -43.13 13.76
N GLU A 466 7.41 -43.00 12.46
CA GLU A 466 8.32 -42.09 11.78
C GLU A 466 7.92 -40.62 11.98
N ALA A 467 8.92 -39.75 11.93
CA ALA A 467 8.71 -38.30 12.06
C ALA A 467 7.85 -37.75 10.93
N ILE A 468 6.90 -36.88 11.27
CA ILE A 468 6.11 -36.12 10.30
C ILE A 468 6.80 -34.78 10.04
N THR A 469 6.98 -34.44 8.77
CA THR A 469 7.49 -33.16 8.33
C THR A 469 6.56 -32.53 7.31
N VAL A 470 6.58 -31.18 7.21
CA VAL A 470 5.87 -30.42 6.18
C VAL A 470 6.90 -29.59 5.41
N VAL A 471 6.91 -29.74 4.11
CA VAL A 471 7.88 -29.10 3.22
C VAL A 471 7.14 -28.23 2.22
N ALA A 472 7.51 -26.94 2.15
CA ALA A 472 7.02 -26.03 1.13
C ALA A 472 7.82 -26.22 -0.17
N SER A 473 7.13 -26.21 -1.31
CA SER A 473 7.72 -26.45 -2.64
C SER A 473 7.23 -25.42 -3.65
N THR A 474 8.11 -25.06 -4.59
CA THR A 474 7.76 -24.28 -5.79
C THR A 474 7.14 -25.13 -6.91
N ALA A 475 7.17 -26.44 -6.78
CA ALA A 475 6.50 -27.36 -7.70
C ALA A 475 4.99 -27.38 -7.44
N ALA A 476 4.21 -27.65 -8.49
CA ALA A 476 2.79 -27.90 -8.37
C ALA A 476 2.51 -29.12 -7.45
N PRO A 477 1.32 -29.19 -6.80
CA PRO A 477 0.93 -30.35 -6.02
C PRO A 477 1.03 -31.63 -6.88
N ARG A 478 1.52 -32.70 -6.26
CA ARG A 478 1.51 -34.03 -6.90
C ARG A 478 0.11 -34.60 -6.86
N GLU A 479 -0.39 -35.10 -7.97
CA GLU A 479 -1.59 -35.93 -7.96
C GLU A 479 -1.34 -37.19 -7.12
N LYS A 480 -2.35 -37.67 -6.38
CA LYS A 480 -2.24 -38.97 -5.71
C LYS A 480 -2.03 -40.01 -6.77
N ALA A 481 -0.91 -40.72 -6.68
CA ALA A 481 -0.66 -41.92 -7.49
C ALA A 481 -1.66 -43.05 -7.15
#